data_cd3c6a4d01b36912727a7d4026f897ed
#
_entry.id   cd3c6a4d01b36912727a7d4026f897ed
#
_cell.length_a   1.000
_cell.length_b   1.000
_cell.length_c   1.000
_cell.angle_alpha   90.00
_cell.angle_beta   90.00
_cell.angle_gamma   90.00
#
_symmetry.space_group_name_H-M   'P 1'
#
loop_
_entity.id
_entity.type
_entity.pdbx_description
1 polymer ?
#
loop_
_entity_poly.entity_id
_entity_poly.type
_entity_poly.pdbx_seq_one_letter_code
_entity_poly.pdbx_strand_id
1 'polypeptide(L)'
;MTGADILRVVVIAVVASGAVGLLGMLLMNRLRDRSLQAALLAVPLIAILAVVAAVLANVWAMFLSTHDSAVILLVCAVASLVATTVAVVLGRRVMHSSEELRRALRSLGSETRPTAVPDHHAPAEFAALSRELESSRERLQRSRERERALEGSRRELVAWVSHDLRTPLASLRAMSEALEDGVAEDPDAYLKQMRMTVDRLTGMVDDLFELSRLNAGVRSGPPRDVNMSEVVQEAVSATRGLSDARGVSLVLNPVKDATVSGTPAELRRVLTNLVGNSVRHSPAGGSVLVRSAVRDGTVLVEVRDRCGGIPEEHLARVFDTGWSGNPARTAGEGAGLGLAIAQGIARGHDGLIDVRNIPGGCAFRLTLPLAPPNPAAVDGNAVS
;
A
#
# COMPACT_ATOMS: atom_id res chain seq x y z
N MET A 1 -55.32 56.52 -1.70
CA MET A 1 -55.35 55.45 -0.68
C MET A 1 -55.06 56.08 0.66
N THR A 2 -56.00 55.96 1.61
CA THR A 2 -55.77 56.37 2.97
C THR A 2 -54.80 55.41 3.69
N GLY A 3 -54.10 55.87 4.74
CA GLY A 3 -53.22 54.96 5.48
C GLY A 3 -53.91 53.73 6.05
N ALA A 4 -55.25 53.83 6.30
CA ALA A 4 -56.07 52.70 6.71
C ALA A 4 -56.27 51.66 5.60
N ASP A 5 -56.33 52.06 4.33
CA ASP A 5 -56.50 51.17 3.21
C ASP A 5 -55.23 50.35 2.97
N ILE A 6 -54.05 50.99 3.09
CA ILE A 6 -52.74 50.30 3.00
C ILE A 6 -52.60 49.26 4.12
N LEU A 7 -52.97 49.61 5.33
CA LEU A 7 -52.93 48.67 6.46
C LEU A 7 -53.80 47.45 6.25
N ARG A 8 -55.03 47.63 5.72
CA ARG A 8 -55.97 46.53 5.39
C ARG A 8 -55.38 45.58 4.34
N VAL A 9 -54.82 46.13 3.26
CA VAL A 9 -54.16 45.35 2.19
C VAL A 9 -53.03 44.48 2.73
N VAL A 10 -52.18 45.07 3.57
CA VAL A 10 -51.03 44.35 4.16
C VAL A 10 -51.53 43.27 5.14
N VAL A 11 -52.51 43.55 5.99
CA VAL A 11 -53.04 42.53 6.92
C VAL A 11 -53.65 41.35 6.16
N ILE A 12 -54.48 41.60 5.17
CA ILE A 12 -55.11 40.55 4.36
C ILE A 12 -54.03 39.69 3.65
N ALA A 13 -53.04 40.32 3.03
CA ALA A 13 -51.93 39.61 2.38
C ALA A 13 -51.15 38.72 3.34
N VAL A 14 -50.79 39.25 4.54
CA VAL A 14 -50.05 38.50 5.57
C VAL A 14 -50.85 37.31 6.10
N VAL A 15 -52.13 37.51 6.36
CA VAL A 15 -53.00 36.41 6.86
C VAL A 15 -53.19 35.32 5.79
N ALA A 16 -53.45 35.68 4.53
CA ALA A 16 -53.67 34.73 3.48
C ALA A 16 -52.38 33.93 3.13
N SER A 17 -51.24 34.63 2.98
CA SER A 17 -49.94 33.96 2.70
C SER A 17 -49.45 33.14 3.91
N GLY A 18 -49.66 33.63 5.13
CA GLY A 18 -49.31 32.91 6.37
C GLY A 18 -50.11 31.61 6.53
N ALA A 19 -51.41 31.61 6.22
CA ALA A 19 -52.23 30.40 6.28
C ALA A 19 -51.74 29.32 5.27
N VAL A 20 -51.43 29.71 4.03
CA VAL A 20 -50.86 28.81 3.02
C VAL A 20 -49.47 28.31 3.42
N GLY A 21 -48.64 29.19 3.95
CA GLY A 21 -47.28 28.83 4.44
C GLY A 21 -47.35 27.82 5.60
N LEU A 22 -48.23 28.03 6.58
CA LEU A 22 -48.46 27.13 7.70
C LEU A 22 -48.97 25.76 7.26
N LEU A 23 -49.94 25.73 6.33
CA LEU A 23 -50.44 24.50 5.73
C LEU A 23 -49.34 23.74 4.94
N GLY A 24 -48.54 24.50 4.20
CA GLY A 24 -47.40 23.99 3.49
C GLY A 24 -46.33 23.38 4.42
N MET A 25 -46.04 24.03 5.54
CA MET A 25 -45.10 23.53 6.55
C MET A 25 -45.63 22.25 7.22
N LEU A 26 -46.92 22.18 7.54
CA LEU A 26 -47.54 20.94 8.04
C LEU A 26 -47.48 19.78 7.02
N LEU A 27 -47.74 20.10 5.76
CA LEU A 27 -47.64 19.11 4.66
C LEU A 27 -46.19 18.62 4.48
N MET A 28 -45.21 19.52 4.50
CA MET A 28 -43.80 19.16 4.45
C MET A 28 -43.39 18.29 5.63
N ASN A 29 -43.87 18.56 6.83
CA ASN A 29 -43.57 17.76 8.02
C ASN A 29 -44.13 16.34 7.91
N ARG A 30 -45.29 16.16 7.25
CA ARG A 30 -45.87 14.83 6.91
C ARG A 30 -45.11 14.13 5.78
N LEU A 31 -44.43 14.86 4.88
CA LEU A 31 -43.65 14.35 3.75
C LEU A 31 -42.19 14.13 4.08
N ARG A 32 -41.79 14.33 5.33
CA ARG A 32 -40.39 14.26 5.79
C ARG A 32 -39.71 12.90 5.51
N ASP A 33 -40.52 11.82 5.45
CA ASP A 33 -40.06 10.46 5.16
C ASP A 33 -40.12 10.10 3.66
N ARG A 34 -40.54 11.05 2.83
CA ARG A 34 -40.60 10.85 1.37
C ARG A 34 -39.38 11.43 0.68
N SER A 35 -39.17 11.07 -0.59
CA SER A 35 -38.00 11.40 -1.38
C SER A 35 -37.68 12.91 -1.35
N LEU A 36 -36.39 13.25 -1.34
CA LEU A 36 -35.85 14.61 -1.47
C LEU A 36 -36.50 15.39 -2.65
N GLN A 37 -36.95 14.66 -3.67
CA GLN A 37 -37.72 15.16 -4.83
C GLN A 37 -38.97 15.89 -4.43
N ALA A 38 -39.77 15.28 -3.57
CA ALA A 38 -41.04 15.85 -3.13
C ALA A 38 -40.81 17.16 -2.34
N ALA A 39 -39.76 17.21 -1.54
CA ALA A 39 -39.40 18.41 -0.77
C ALA A 39 -38.91 19.57 -1.67
N LEU A 40 -38.04 19.28 -2.66
CA LEU A 40 -37.51 20.28 -3.60
C LEU A 40 -38.59 20.89 -4.51
N LEU A 41 -39.62 20.13 -4.88
CA LEU A 41 -40.74 20.63 -5.66
C LEU A 41 -41.84 21.28 -4.82
N ALA A 42 -42.01 20.85 -3.56
CA ALA A 42 -43.02 21.38 -2.66
C ALA A 42 -42.71 22.84 -2.20
N VAL A 43 -41.46 23.15 -1.95
CA VAL A 43 -41.08 24.50 -1.45
C VAL A 43 -41.46 25.62 -2.43
N PRO A 44 -41.08 25.60 -3.71
CA PRO A 44 -41.44 26.66 -4.64
C PRO A 44 -42.98 26.65 -4.95
N LEU A 45 -43.60 25.47 -4.94
CA LEU A 45 -45.03 25.38 -5.14
C LEU A 45 -45.82 26.06 -4.00
N ILE A 46 -45.43 25.85 -2.75
CA ILE A 46 -46.02 26.51 -1.57
C ILE A 46 -45.82 28.02 -1.65
N ALA A 47 -44.62 28.49 -2.03
CA ALA A 47 -44.33 29.89 -2.19
C ALA A 47 -45.24 30.55 -3.26
N ILE A 48 -45.42 29.91 -4.41
CA ILE A 48 -46.27 30.37 -5.48
C ILE A 48 -47.74 30.41 -5.01
N LEU A 49 -48.23 29.37 -4.36
CA LEU A 49 -49.59 29.30 -3.81
C LEU A 49 -49.83 30.39 -2.76
N ALA A 50 -48.85 30.69 -1.91
CA ALA A 50 -48.94 31.77 -0.93
C ALA A 50 -49.09 33.16 -1.57
N VAL A 51 -48.32 33.43 -2.62
CA VAL A 51 -48.41 34.68 -3.38
C VAL A 51 -49.79 34.80 -4.09
N VAL A 52 -50.23 33.75 -4.78
CA VAL A 52 -51.51 33.70 -5.46
C VAL A 52 -52.68 33.89 -4.47
N ALA A 53 -52.63 33.21 -3.34
CA ALA A 53 -53.65 33.37 -2.28
C ALA A 53 -53.72 34.79 -1.73
N ALA A 54 -52.54 35.44 -1.48
CA ALA A 54 -52.50 36.83 -1.01
C ALA A 54 -53.11 37.80 -2.05
N VAL A 55 -52.78 37.61 -3.34
CA VAL A 55 -53.34 38.43 -4.43
C VAL A 55 -54.84 38.23 -4.57
N LEU A 56 -55.33 37.00 -4.61
CA LEU A 56 -56.77 36.68 -4.70
C LEU A 56 -57.55 37.26 -3.51
N ALA A 57 -57.04 37.15 -2.27
CA ALA A 57 -57.66 37.67 -1.11
C ALA A 57 -57.80 39.21 -1.16
N ASN A 58 -56.78 39.91 -1.64
CA ASN A 58 -56.83 41.36 -1.84
C ASN A 58 -57.73 41.80 -2.98
N VAL A 59 -57.76 41.09 -4.09
CA VAL A 59 -58.67 41.35 -5.21
C VAL A 59 -60.11 41.22 -4.76
N TRP A 60 -60.46 40.19 -3.98
CA TRP A 60 -61.78 39.98 -3.45
C TRP A 60 -62.20 41.06 -2.40
N ALA A 61 -61.27 41.47 -1.55
CA ALA A 61 -61.55 42.43 -0.49
C ALA A 61 -61.69 43.90 -0.95
N MET A 62 -61.06 44.26 -2.11
CA MET A 62 -61.01 45.67 -2.57
C MET A 62 -62.04 45.99 -3.70
N PHE A 63 -62.96 45.10 -4.07
CA PHE A 63 -63.96 45.34 -5.14
C PHE A 63 -63.34 45.97 -6.41
N LEU A 64 -62.20 45.45 -6.87
CA LEU A 64 -61.57 45.86 -8.11
C LEU A 64 -62.49 45.66 -9.32
N SER A 65 -62.33 46.51 -10.35
CA SER A 65 -63.08 46.36 -11.62
C SER A 65 -62.78 44.99 -12.22
N THR A 66 -63.75 44.40 -12.96
CA THR A 66 -63.55 43.12 -13.63
C THR A 66 -62.36 43.11 -14.60
N HIS A 67 -62.05 44.25 -15.19
CA HIS A 67 -60.87 44.45 -16.08
C HIS A 67 -59.55 44.35 -15.33
N ASP A 68 -59.39 45.09 -14.20
CA ASP A 68 -58.15 45.12 -13.40
C ASP A 68 -57.87 43.77 -12.76
N SER A 69 -58.96 43.11 -12.30
CA SER A 69 -58.89 41.74 -11.73
C SER A 69 -58.40 40.71 -12.78
N ALA A 70 -58.81 40.81 -14.04
CA ALA A 70 -58.40 39.92 -15.12
C ALA A 70 -56.91 40.12 -15.48
N VAL A 71 -56.44 41.38 -15.51
CA VAL A 71 -54.98 41.67 -15.74
C VAL A 71 -54.11 41.14 -14.63
N ILE A 72 -54.46 41.37 -13.38
CA ILE A 72 -53.70 40.85 -12.22
C ILE A 72 -53.64 39.32 -12.22
N LEU A 73 -54.78 38.64 -12.47
CA LEU A 73 -54.81 37.18 -12.56
C LEU A 73 -53.95 36.64 -13.70
N LEU A 74 -53.98 37.31 -14.86
CA LEU A 74 -53.12 36.92 -15.99
C LEU A 74 -51.62 37.03 -15.66
N VAL A 75 -51.24 38.14 -15.03
CA VAL A 75 -49.84 38.37 -14.60
C VAL A 75 -49.41 37.30 -13.60
N CYS A 76 -50.26 37.02 -12.59
CA CYS A 76 -49.97 35.96 -11.59
C CYS A 76 -49.88 34.56 -12.25
N ALA A 77 -50.72 34.26 -13.20
CA ALA A 77 -50.70 32.98 -13.91
C ALA A 77 -49.38 32.80 -14.71
N VAL A 78 -48.98 33.84 -15.46
CA VAL A 78 -47.72 33.82 -16.21
C VAL A 78 -46.51 33.71 -15.28
N ALA A 79 -46.47 34.50 -14.21
CA ALA A 79 -45.38 34.45 -13.22
C ALA A 79 -45.28 33.07 -12.53
N SER A 80 -46.44 32.50 -12.18
CA SER A 80 -46.51 31.16 -11.57
C SER A 80 -46.04 30.06 -12.54
N LEU A 81 -46.37 30.16 -13.83
CA LEU A 81 -45.93 29.23 -14.87
C LEU A 81 -44.39 29.28 -15.03
N VAL A 82 -43.82 30.49 -15.11
CA VAL A 82 -42.36 30.68 -15.21
C VAL A 82 -41.66 30.14 -13.98
N ALA A 83 -42.12 30.48 -12.78
CA ALA A 83 -41.51 30.03 -11.53
C ALA A 83 -41.55 28.49 -11.39
N THR A 84 -42.68 27.87 -11.76
CA THR A 84 -42.83 26.41 -11.75
C THR A 84 -41.87 25.74 -12.73
N THR A 85 -41.75 26.30 -13.95
CA THR A 85 -40.84 25.76 -14.96
C THR A 85 -39.38 25.80 -14.49
N VAL A 86 -38.95 26.92 -13.92
CA VAL A 86 -37.59 27.08 -13.36
C VAL A 86 -37.37 26.07 -12.22
N ALA A 87 -38.33 25.93 -11.30
CA ALA A 87 -38.25 24.99 -10.19
C ALA A 87 -38.11 23.54 -10.63
N VAL A 88 -38.89 23.13 -11.66
CA VAL A 88 -38.85 21.76 -12.23
C VAL A 88 -37.49 21.50 -12.91
N VAL A 89 -36.99 22.47 -13.70
CA VAL A 89 -35.70 22.33 -14.38
C VAL A 89 -34.56 22.21 -13.36
N LEU A 90 -34.56 23.07 -12.34
CA LEU A 90 -33.55 23.04 -11.28
C LEU A 90 -33.61 21.73 -10.46
N GLY A 91 -34.82 21.32 -10.10
CA GLY A 91 -35.06 20.07 -9.38
C GLY A 91 -34.57 18.84 -10.13
N ARG A 92 -34.80 18.78 -11.45
CA ARG A 92 -34.33 17.69 -12.33
C ARG A 92 -32.79 17.65 -12.39
N ARG A 93 -32.10 18.81 -12.45
CA ARG A 93 -30.63 18.87 -12.43
C ARG A 93 -30.04 18.30 -11.16
N VAL A 94 -30.53 18.74 -10.00
CA VAL A 94 -30.08 18.25 -8.68
C VAL A 94 -30.29 16.74 -8.53
N MET A 95 -31.41 16.26 -9.05
CA MET A 95 -31.74 14.82 -9.01
C MET A 95 -30.79 13.97 -9.82
N HIS A 96 -30.44 14.40 -11.03
CA HIS A 96 -29.54 13.66 -11.89
C HIS A 96 -28.18 13.46 -11.23
N SER A 97 -27.63 14.54 -10.64
CA SER A 97 -26.37 14.49 -9.89
C SER A 97 -26.43 13.58 -8.65
N SER A 98 -27.59 13.54 -7.95
CA SER A 98 -27.79 12.66 -6.78
C SER A 98 -27.85 11.17 -7.15
N GLU A 99 -28.46 10.81 -8.29
CA GLU A 99 -28.51 9.42 -8.76
C GLU A 99 -27.17 8.91 -9.25
N GLU A 100 -26.37 9.77 -9.88
CA GLU A 100 -24.99 9.43 -10.26
C GLU A 100 -24.12 9.14 -9.04
N LEU A 101 -24.22 9.96 -8.00
CA LEU A 101 -23.51 9.74 -6.74
C LEU A 101 -23.95 8.43 -6.06
N ARG A 102 -25.25 8.12 -6.05
CA ARG A 102 -25.76 6.85 -5.53
C ARG A 102 -25.25 5.63 -6.33
N ARG A 103 -25.13 5.76 -7.65
CA ARG A 103 -24.56 4.70 -8.51
C ARG A 103 -23.06 4.53 -8.23
N ALA A 104 -22.32 5.63 -8.10
CA ALA A 104 -20.91 5.61 -7.73
C ALA A 104 -20.66 4.96 -6.35
N LEU A 105 -21.50 5.26 -5.35
CA LEU A 105 -21.43 4.64 -4.02
C LEU A 105 -21.72 3.12 -4.06
N ARG A 106 -22.70 2.68 -4.83
CA ARG A 106 -23.01 1.24 -4.96
C ARG A 106 -21.90 0.47 -5.67
N SER A 107 -21.17 1.11 -6.58
CA SER A 107 -20.03 0.50 -7.28
C SER A 107 -18.74 0.42 -6.47
N LEU A 108 -18.68 1.00 -5.26
CA LEU A 108 -17.51 0.86 -4.35
C LEU A 108 -17.25 -0.59 -3.93
N GLY A 109 -18.25 -1.46 -4.00
CA GLY A 109 -18.13 -2.89 -3.71
C GLY A 109 -17.86 -3.79 -4.91
N SER A 110 -17.98 -3.29 -6.15
CA SER A 110 -17.83 -4.06 -7.39
C SER A 110 -16.51 -3.75 -8.09
N GLU A 111 -15.89 -4.75 -8.70
CA GLU A 111 -14.65 -4.61 -9.48
C GLU A 111 -14.85 -3.88 -10.81
N THR A 112 -16.08 -3.58 -11.19
CA THR A 112 -16.43 -2.93 -12.46
C THR A 112 -16.26 -1.42 -12.34
N ARG A 113 -15.38 -0.86 -13.16
CA ARG A 113 -15.13 0.58 -13.28
C ARG A 113 -16.35 1.25 -13.91
N PRO A 114 -17.09 2.14 -13.24
CA PRO A 114 -18.13 2.91 -13.90
C PRO A 114 -17.46 3.91 -14.85
N THR A 115 -17.90 3.90 -16.10
CA THR A 115 -17.46 4.79 -17.18
C THR A 115 -18.15 6.18 -17.09
N ALA A 116 -18.50 6.64 -15.90
CA ALA A 116 -19.14 7.94 -15.75
C ALA A 116 -18.09 9.04 -15.66
N VAL A 117 -17.89 9.75 -16.77
CA VAL A 117 -17.20 11.04 -16.80
C VAL A 117 -18.04 12.02 -15.98
N PRO A 118 -17.47 12.75 -15.00
CA PRO A 118 -18.22 13.75 -14.25
C PRO A 118 -18.80 14.79 -15.19
N ASP A 119 -20.12 15.01 -15.12
CA ASP A 119 -20.78 16.07 -15.89
C ASP A 119 -20.24 17.41 -15.40
N HIS A 120 -19.63 18.20 -16.29
CA HIS A 120 -19.04 19.52 -15.99
C HIS A 120 -20.07 20.55 -15.48
N HIS A 121 -21.33 20.18 -15.36
CA HIS A 121 -22.42 21.04 -14.91
C HIS A 121 -22.94 20.71 -13.49
N ALA A 122 -22.26 19.81 -12.78
CA ALA A 122 -22.65 19.49 -11.39
C ALA A 122 -22.31 20.66 -10.44
N PRO A 123 -23.14 20.96 -9.41
CA PRO A 123 -22.80 21.91 -8.36
C PRO A 123 -21.44 21.62 -7.72
N ALA A 124 -20.73 22.66 -7.32
CA ALA A 124 -19.35 22.56 -6.81
C ALA A 124 -19.20 21.58 -5.65
N GLU A 125 -20.23 21.49 -4.79
CA GLU A 125 -20.28 20.57 -3.66
C GLU A 125 -20.30 19.10 -4.09
N PHE A 126 -21.06 18.78 -5.15
CA PHE A 126 -21.11 17.43 -5.73
C PHE A 126 -19.80 17.05 -6.40
N ALA A 127 -19.16 18.01 -7.08
CA ALA A 127 -17.84 17.79 -7.68
C ALA A 127 -16.74 17.56 -6.62
N ALA A 128 -16.83 18.25 -5.47
CA ALA A 128 -15.92 18.03 -4.34
C ALA A 128 -16.12 16.63 -3.72
N LEU A 129 -17.36 16.22 -3.49
CA LEU A 129 -17.69 14.92 -2.93
C LEU A 129 -17.30 13.77 -3.88
N SER A 130 -17.49 13.95 -5.18
CA SER A 130 -17.07 12.96 -6.20
C SER A 130 -15.54 12.76 -6.19
N ARG A 131 -14.76 13.84 -6.05
CA ARG A 131 -13.29 13.76 -5.93
C ARG A 131 -12.86 13.04 -4.65
N GLU A 132 -13.52 13.31 -3.52
CA GLU A 132 -13.22 12.63 -2.25
C GLU A 132 -13.55 11.14 -2.31
N LEU A 133 -14.68 10.77 -2.95
CA LEU A 133 -15.03 9.38 -3.20
C LEU A 133 -14.01 8.66 -4.09
N GLU A 134 -13.54 9.30 -5.16
CA GLU A 134 -12.53 8.71 -6.04
C GLU A 134 -11.20 8.52 -5.29
N SER A 135 -10.76 9.52 -4.50
CA SER A 135 -9.55 9.38 -3.67
C SER A 135 -9.66 8.25 -2.64
N SER A 136 -10.84 8.09 -2.02
CA SER A 136 -11.11 7.02 -1.07
C SER A 136 -11.13 5.65 -1.75
N ARG A 137 -11.70 5.58 -2.97
CA ARG A 137 -11.72 4.38 -3.79
C ARG A 137 -10.30 3.94 -4.17
N GLU A 138 -9.46 4.86 -4.63
CA GLU A 138 -8.07 4.56 -4.94
C GLU A 138 -7.28 4.07 -3.72
N ARG A 139 -7.50 4.67 -2.55
CA ARG A 139 -6.88 4.20 -1.29
C ARG A 139 -7.31 2.79 -0.95
N LEU A 140 -8.63 2.51 -1.05
CA LEU A 140 -9.18 1.19 -0.78
C LEU A 140 -8.66 0.14 -1.76
N GLN A 141 -8.59 0.48 -3.04
CA GLN A 141 -8.06 -0.41 -4.08
C GLN A 141 -6.58 -0.74 -3.84
N ARG A 142 -5.74 0.28 -3.56
CA ARG A 142 -4.32 0.07 -3.21
C ARG A 142 -4.16 -0.78 -1.94
N SER A 143 -5.05 -0.61 -0.95
CA SER A 143 -5.04 -1.43 0.26
C SER A 143 -5.37 -2.89 -0.04
N ARG A 144 -6.40 -3.16 -0.85
CA ARG A 144 -6.77 -4.51 -1.27
C ARG A 144 -5.70 -5.19 -2.12
N GLU A 145 -5.06 -4.44 -3.01
CA GLU A 145 -3.95 -4.96 -3.82
C GLU A 145 -2.76 -5.36 -2.95
N ARG A 146 -2.42 -4.54 -1.93
CA ARG A 146 -1.38 -4.88 -0.96
C ARG A 146 -1.76 -6.12 -0.13
N GLU A 147 -2.99 -6.21 0.33
CA GLU A 147 -3.49 -7.37 1.09
C GLU A 147 -3.44 -8.65 0.25
N ARG A 148 -3.90 -8.61 -1.01
CA ARG A 148 -3.81 -9.74 -1.94
C ARG A 148 -2.36 -10.15 -2.23
N ALA A 149 -1.47 -9.18 -2.42
CA ALA A 149 -0.05 -9.44 -2.63
C ALA A 149 0.59 -10.11 -1.40
N LEU A 150 0.27 -9.62 -0.19
CA LEU A 150 0.74 -10.23 1.07
C LEU A 150 0.19 -11.64 1.26
N GLU A 151 -1.09 -11.85 0.97
CA GLU A 151 -1.72 -13.18 1.08
C GLU A 151 -1.16 -14.16 0.04
N GLY A 152 -0.91 -13.69 -1.20
CA GLY A 152 -0.22 -14.46 -2.25
C GLY A 152 1.17 -14.89 -1.80
N SER A 153 1.99 -13.94 -1.36
CA SER A 153 3.34 -14.21 -0.84
C SER A 153 3.34 -15.17 0.34
N ARG A 154 2.37 -15.05 1.26
CA ARG A 154 2.22 -15.97 2.39
C ARG A 154 1.89 -17.39 1.93
N ARG A 155 0.99 -17.56 0.95
CA ARG A 155 0.62 -18.89 0.40
C ARG A 155 1.82 -19.53 -0.31
N GLU A 156 2.53 -18.76 -1.12
CA GLU A 156 3.75 -19.22 -1.81
C GLU A 156 4.80 -19.66 -0.80
N LEU A 157 5.03 -18.88 0.25
CA LEU A 157 5.97 -19.22 1.33
C LEU A 157 5.59 -20.54 2.00
N VAL A 158 4.32 -20.73 2.39
CA VAL A 158 3.86 -21.96 3.05
C VAL A 158 4.01 -23.18 2.13
N ALA A 159 3.65 -23.04 0.85
CA ALA A 159 3.79 -24.11 -0.14
C ALA A 159 5.25 -24.49 -0.32
N TRP A 160 6.13 -23.49 -0.48
CA TRP A 160 7.55 -23.68 -0.64
C TRP A 160 8.19 -24.33 0.61
N VAL A 161 7.92 -23.80 1.81
CA VAL A 161 8.43 -24.39 3.08
C VAL A 161 8.03 -25.85 3.20
N SER A 162 6.76 -26.16 2.91
CA SER A 162 6.24 -27.51 3.00
C SER A 162 6.96 -28.47 2.04
N HIS A 163 7.27 -28.02 0.84
CA HIS A 163 7.99 -28.80 -0.16
C HIS A 163 9.46 -29.03 0.25
N ASP A 164 10.16 -27.93 0.62
CA ASP A 164 11.59 -27.96 0.89
C ASP A 164 11.98 -28.60 2.24
N LEU A 165 11.03 -28.66 3.21
CA LEU A 165 11.21 -29.44 4.44
C LEU A 165 10.94 -30.93 4.22
N ARG A 166 10.01 -31.30 3.33
CA ARG A 166 9.65 -32.71 3.09
C ARG A 166 10.81 -33.54 2.57
N THR A 167 11.59 -32.99 1.65
CA THR A 167 12.71 -33.72 1.00
C THR A 167 13.80 -34.13 2.01
N PRO A 168 14.40 -33.23 2.81
CA PRO A 168 15.39 -33.61 3.80
C PRO A 168 14.84 -34.52 4.91
N LEU A 169 13.56 -34.34 5.31
CA LEU A 169 12.90 -35.24 6.28
C LEU A 169 12.75 -36.65 5.74
N ALA A 170 12.35 -36.79 4.46
CA ALA A 170 12.30 -38.13 3.82
C ALA A 170 13.68 -38.78 3.74
N SER A 171 14.73 -37.98 3.45
CA SER A 171 16.11 -38.48 3.45
C SER A 171 16.58 -38.94 4.83
N LEU A 172 16.29 -38.15 5.89
CA LEU A 172 16.58 -38.52 7.28
C LEU A 172 15.89 -39.82 7.65
N ARG A 173 14.61 -39.97 7.30
CA ARG A 173 13.84 -41.17 7.54
C ARG A 173 14.46 -42.41 6.87
N ALA A 174 14.77 -42.30 5.56
CA ALA A 174 15.39 -43.39 4.81
C ALA A 174 16.76 -43.78 5.37
N MET A 175 17.57 -42.80 5.80
CA MET A 175 18.85 -43.08 6.46
C MET A 175 18.67 -43.76 7.82
N SER A 176 17.65 -43.39 8.61
CA SER A 176 17.32 -44.03 9.89
C SER A 176 16.87 -45.47 9.66
N GLU A 177 15.95 -45.73 8.73
CA GLU A 177 15.46 -47.07 8.38
C GLU A 177 16.62 -47.98 7.90
N ALA A 178 17.54 -47.45 7.08
CA ALA A 178 18.72 -48.21 6.62
C ALA A 178 19.67 -48.57 7.77
N LEU A 179 19.83 -47.74 8.76
CA LEU A 179 20.62 -48.01 9.96
C LEU A 179 19.94 -49.04 10.85
N GLU A 180 18.62 -48.96 11.04
CA GLU A 180 17.82 -49.92 11.84
C GLU A 180 17.82 -51.31 11.20
N ASP A 181 17.69 -51.39 9.87
CA ASP A 181 17.69 -52.65 9.12
C ASP A 181 19.08 -53.26 8.96
N GLY A 182 20.13 -52.56 9.37
CA GLY A 182 21.52 -53.04 9.24
C GLY A 182 22.05 -53.12 7.81
N VAL A 183 21.39 -52.40 6.86
CA VAL A 183 21.76 -52.39 5.45
C VAL A 183 22.70 -51.22 5.08
N ALA A 184 23.02 -50.36 6.05
CA ALA A 184 23.97 -49.26 5.87
C ALA A 184 25.39 -49.80 5.74
N GLU A 185 26.03 -49.66 4.59
CA GLU A 185 27.41 -50.08 4.34
C GLU A 185 28.44 -49.39 5.22
N ASP A 186 28.21 -48.06 5.51
CA ASP A 186 29.02 -47.22 6.40
C ASP A 186 28.09 -46.47 7.37
N PRO A 187 27.79 -46.98 8.55
CA PRO A 187 26.93 -46.33 9.56
C PRO A 187 27.43 -44.97 9.98
N ASP A 188 28.73 -44.71 10.08
CA ASP A 188 29.32 -43.43 10.48
C ASP A 188 29.10 -42.38 9.39
N ALA A 189 29.21 -42.74 8.12
CA ALA A 189 28.86 -41.82 7.03
C ALA A 189 27.38 -41.47 7.03
N TYR A 190 26.48 -42.41 7.30
CA TYR A 190 25.02 -42.14 7.46
C TYR A 190 24.74 -41.20 8.63
N LEU A 191 25.34 -41.43 9.80
CA LEU A 191 25.19 -40.55 10.98
C LEU A 191 25.73 -39.14 10.71
N LYS A 192 26.84 -39.02 10.01
CA LYS A 192 27.40 -37.74 9.59
C LYS A 192 26.45 -37.00 8.63
N GLN A 193 25.90 -37.70 7.66
CA GLN A 193 24.94 -37.14 6.69
C GLN A 193 23.65 -36.73 7.37
N MET A 194 23.13 -37.51 8.33
CA MET A 194 21.96 -37.15 9.13
C MET A 194 22.20 -35.86 9.91
N ARG A 195 23.35 -35.72 10.55
CA ARG A 195 23.73 -34.51 11.29
C ARG A 195 23.75 -33.28 10.37
N MET A 196 24.39 -33.39 9.21
CA MET A 196 24.42 -32.33 8.22
C MET A 196 23.01 -31.93 7.73
N THR A 197 22.13 -32.91 7.63
CA THR A 197 20.72 -32.69 7.20
C THR A 197 19.93 -31.99 8.31
N VAL A 198 20.15 -32.34 9.59
CA VAL A 198 19.54 -31.65 10.74
C VAL A 198 20.02 -30.20 10.82
N ASP A 199 21.35 -29.97 10.70
CA ASP A 199 21.91 -28.62 10.71
C ASP A 199 21.31 -27.74 9.57
N ARG A 200 21.11 -28.33 8.39
CA ARG A 200 20.45 -27.66 7.27
C ARG A 200 18.98 -27.33 7.59
N LEU A 201 18.24 -28.25 8.19
CA LEU A 201 16.84 -28.04 8.59
C LEU A 201 16.73 -26.90 9.61
N THR A 202 17.64 -26.91 10.60
CA THR A 202 17.71 -25.83 11.61
C THR A 202 17.94 -24.48 10.95
N GLY A 203 18.90 -24.39 10.01
CA GLY A 203 19.12 -23.15 9.28
C GLY A 203 17.91 -22.69 8.45
N MET A 204 17.15 -23.62 7.86
CA MET A 204 15.92 -23.27 7.14
C MET A 204 14.82 -22.73 8.07
N VAL A 205 14.69 -23.30 9.27
CA VAL A 205 13.74 -22.83 10.30
C VAL A 205 14.13 -21.41 10.75
N ASP A 206 15.43 -21.18 11.02
CA ASP A 206 15.95 -19.86 11.42
C ASP A 206 15.73 -18.79 10.31
N ASP A 207 15.91 -19.18 9.05
CA ASP A 207 15.63 -18.32 7.91
C ASP A 207 14.13 -18.00 7.79
N LEU A 208 13.26 -18.96 8.05
CA LEU A 208 11.81 -18.77 8.03
C LEU A 208 11.35 -17.83 9.16
N PHE A 209 11.86 -17.98 10.38
CA PHE A 209 11.58 -17.08 11.49
C PHE A 209 12.01 -15.64 11.16
N GLU A 210 13.20 -15.49 10.58
CA GLU A 210 13.72 -14.19 10.18
C GLU A 210 12.83 -13.53 9.12
N LEU A 211 12.47 -14.27 8.07
CA LEU A 211 11.58 -13.76 7.00
C LEU A 211 10.21 -13.38 7.56
N SER A 212 9.67 -14.19 8.48
CA SER A 212 8.40 -13.89 9.16
C SER A 212 8.48 -12.59 9.96
N ARG A 213 9.59 -12.38 10.67
CA ARG A 213 9.84 -11.17 11.46
C ARG A 213 10.01 -9.93 10.58
N LEU A 214 10.75 -10.04 9.48
CA LEU A 214 10.92 -8.97 8.51
C LEU A 214 9.59 -8.55 7.87
N ASN A 215 8.75 -9.52 7.52
CA ASN A 215 7.41 -9.25 6.99
C ASN A 215 6.47 -8.59 8.00
N ALA A 216 6.68 -8.83 9.30
CA ALA A 216 5.97 -8.15 10.38
C ALA A 216 6.52 -6.75 10.71
N GLY A 217 7.61 -6.31 10.06
CA GLY A 217 8.25 -5.02 10.31
C GLY A 217 8.98 -4.93 11.67
N VAL A 218 9.27 -6.08 12.29
CA VAL A 218 9.91 -6.14 13.62
C VAL A 218 11.44 -6.22 13.46
N ARG A 219 12.15 -5.23 14.00
CA ARG A 219 13.63 -5.24 14.07
C ARG A 219 14.14 -6.10 15.22
N SER A 220 15.35 -6.66 15.09
CA SER A 220 16.00 -7.49 16.11
C SER A 220 16.48 -6.71 17.35
N GLY A 221 16.38 -5.40 17.34
CA GLY A 221 16.81 -4.54 18.43
C GLY A 221 16.86 -3.07 18.05
N PRO A 222 17.20 -2.17 18.98
CA PRO A 222 17.33 -0.76 18.70
C PRO A 222 18.53 -0.53 17.76
N PRO A 223 18.40 0.40 16.80
CA PRO A 223 19.51 0.79 15.94
C PRO A 223 20.62 1.45 16.76
N ARG A 224 21.86 1.17 16.41
CA ARG A 224 23.06 1.80 16.98
C ARG A 224 24.06 2.09 15.88
N ASP A 225 25.06 2.87 16.22
CA ASP A 225 26.19 3.12 15.34
C ASP A 225 27.00 1.85 15.14
N VAL A 226 27.15 1.43 13.87
CA VAL A 226 27.79 0.18 13.47
C VAL A 226 28.90 0.48 12.49
N ASN A 227 30.12 0.05 12.82
CA ASN A 227 31.26 0.13 11.91
C ASN A 227 31.15 -0.98 10.85
N MET A 228 30.93 -0.59 9.60
CA MET A 228 30.75 -1.54 8.50
C MET A 228 32.02 -2.34 8.18
N SER A 229 33.20 -1.83 8.50
CA SER A 229 34.46 -2.58 8.33
C SER A 229 34.50 -3.81 9.22
N GLU A 230 34.05 -3.68 10.48
CA GLU A 230 33.97 -4.81 11.43
C GLU A 230 32.97 -5.84 10.97
N VAL A 231 31.76 -5.40 10.55
CA VAL A 231 30.71 -6.28 10.06
C VAL A 231 31.12 -7.06 8.82
N VAL A 232 31.84 -6.40 7.90
CA VAL A 232 32.39 -7.07 6.70
C VAL A 232 33.43 -8.13 7.09
N GLN A 233 34.34 -7.81 8.02
CA GLN A 233 35.35 -8.76 8.50
C GLN A 233 34.73 -9.96 9.20
N GLU A 234 33.73 -9.75 10.06
CA GLU A 234 32.99 -10.81 10.72
C GLU A 234 32.28 -11.73 9.72
N ALA A 235 31.59 -11.15 8.71
CA ALA A 235 30.89 -11.90 7.68
C ALA A 235 31.85 -12.75 6.83
N VAL A 236 32.99 -12.19 6.41
CA VAL A 236 34.01 -12.91 5.68
C VAL A 236 34.60 -14.04 6.53
N SER A 237 34.88 -13.78 7.82
CA SER A 237 35.40 -14.78 8.75
C SER A 237 34.43 -15.94 8.95
N ALA A 238 33.12 -15.63 9.11
CA ALA A 238 32.06 -16.62 9.25
C ALA A 238 31.91 -17.51 8.00
N THR A 239 32.28 -16.99 6.82
CA THR A 239 32.13 -17.73 5.54
C THR A 239 33.40 -18.49 5.16
N ARG A 240 34.52 -18.31 5.88
CA ARG A 240 35.81 -18.89 5.55
C ARG A 240 35.78 -20.42 5.44
N GLY A 241 35.18 -21.11 6.40
CA GLY A 241 35.05 -22.57 6.36
C GLY A 241 34.32 -23.09 5.12
N LEU A 242 33.28 -22.37 4.65
CA LEU A 242 32.59 -22.70 3.40
C LEU A 242 33.49 -22.47 2.19
N SER A 243 34.26 -21.38 2.18
CA SER A 243 35.15 -21.06 1.05
C SER A 243 36.28 -22.07 0.93
N ASP A 244 36.88 -22.47 2.05
CA ASP A 244 37.95 -23.48 2.09
C ASP A 244 37.45 -24.84 1.61
N ALA A 245 36.25 -25.26 2.08
CA ALA A 245 35.64 -26.52 1.65
C ALA A 245 35.31 -26.56 0.15
N ARG A 246 35.10 -25.38 -0.49
CA ARG A 246 34.81 -25.26 -1.92
C ARG A 246 36.04 -24.88 -2.77
N GLY A 247 37.18 -24.66 -2.17
CA GLY A 247 38.38 -24.21 -2.86
C GLY A 247 38.24 -22.82 -3.50
N VAL A 248 37.45 -21.93 -2.90
CA VAL A 248 37.22 -20.56 -3.37
C VAL A 248 38.00 -19.58 -2.50
N SER A 249 38.75 -18.66 -3.08
CA SER A 249 39.50 -17.67 -2.33
C SER A 249 38.67 -16.44 -1.98
N LEU A 250 38.71 -16.00 -0.69
CA LEU A 250 38.07 -14.77 -0.23
C LEU A 250 39.11 -13.64 -0.20
N VAL A 251 38.85 -12.58 -0.96
CA VAL A 251 39.69 -11.38 -1.02
C VAL A 251 38.91 -10.21 -0.40
N LEU A 252 39.46 -9.61 0.64
CA LEU A 252 38.85 -8.50 1.36
C LEU A 252 39.60 -7.19 1.08
N ASN A 253 38.84 -6.18 0.65
CA ASN A 253 39.35 -4.80 0.50
C ASN A 253 38.39 -3.82 1.18
N PRO A 254 38.45 -3.69 2.53
CA PRO A 254 37.55 -2.83 3.30
C PRO A 254 37.94 -1.35 3.21
N VAL A 255 36.94 -0.48 3.29
CA VAL A 255 37.11 0.96 3.52
C VAL A 255 37.17 1.21 5.03
N LYS A 256 38.00 2.15 5.45
CA LYS A 256 38.06 2.61 6.83
C LYS A 256 36.90 3.57 7.15
N ASP A 257 36.47 3.56 8.38
CA ASP A 257 35.61 4.59 9.00
C ASP A 257 34.24 4.82 8.35
N ALA A 258 33.56 3.75 7.97
CA ALA A 258 32.19 3.80 7.46
C ALA A 258 31.21 3.36 8.55
N THR A 259 30.50 4.32 9.16
CA THR A 259 29.49 4.05 10.20
C THR A 259 28.09 4.20 9.65
N VAL A 260 27.23 3.23 9.95
CA VAL A 260 25.79 3.25 9.60
C VAL A 260 24.95 3.09 10.87
N SER A 261 23.73 3.59 10.86
CA SER A 261 22.78 3.34 11.94
C SER A 261 22.03 2.03 11.68
N GLY A 262 22.21 1.03 12.56
CA GLY A 262 21.59 -0.26 12.32
C GLY A 262 21.78 -1.28 13.45
N THR A 263 21.32 -2.51 13.20
CA THR A 263 21.48 -3.66 14.08
C THR A 263 22.65 -4.52 13.58
N PRO A 264 23.77 -4.65 14.33
CA PRO A 264 24.98 -5.36 13.86
C PRO A 264 24.71 -6.80 13.43
N ALA A 265 23.88 -7.53 14.17
CA ALA A 265 23.54 -8.91 13.85
C ALA A 265 22.79 -9.02 12.50
N GLU A 266 21.87 -8.10 12.22
CA GLU A 266 21.15 -8.05 10.95
C GLU A 266 22.08 -7.69 9.79
N LEU A 267 22.91 -6.66 9.93
CA LEU A 267 23.87 -6.26 8.89
C LEU A 267 24.91 -7.36 8.61
N ARG A 268 25.39 -8.04 9.64
CA ARG A 268 26.26 -9.20 9.47
C ARG A 268 25.55 -10.31 8.70
N ARG A 269 24.28 -10.59 9.01
CA ARG A 269 23.47 -11.61 8.29
C ARG A 269 23.32 -11.27 6.81
N VAL A 270 23.08 -9.99 6.47
CA VAL A 270 23.07 -9.53 5.06
C VAL A 270 24.36 -9.94 4.35
N LEU A 271 25.51 -9.54 4.91
CA LEU A 271 26.80 -9.79 4.28
C LEU A 271 27.15 -11.28 4.23
N THR A 272 26.84 -12.04 5.29
CA THR A 272 27.05 -13.50 5.30
C THR A 272 26.20 -14.18 4.22
N ASN A 273 24.96 -13.73 3.99
CA ASN A 273 24.11 -14.21 2.92
C ASN A 273 24.69 -13.89 1.53
N LEU A 274 25.14 -12.66 1.31
CA LEU A 274 25.73 -12.26 0.02
C LEU A 274 27.04 -12.99 -0.26
N VAL A 275 27.98 -13.01 0.71
CA VAL A 275 29.28 -13.67 0.57
C VAL A 275 29.10 -15.18 0.43
N GLY A 276 28.26 -15.79 1.28
CA GLY A 276 27.96 -17.23 1.22
C GLY A 276 27.30 -17.64 -0.11
N ASN A 277 26.43 -16.81 -0.65
CA ASN A 277 25.84 -17.03 -1.97
C ASN A 277 26.90 -16.99 -3.06
N SER A 278 27.74 -15.97 -3.06
CA SER A 278 28.84 -15.82 -4.03
C SER A 278 29.85 -16.97 -3.96
N VAL A 279 30.18 -17.47 -2.76
CA VAL A 279 31.05 -18.67 -2.60
C VAL A 279 30.36 -19.92 -3.14
N ARG A 280 29.08 -20.13 -2.86
CA ARG A 280 28.34 -21.32 -3.35
C ARG A 280 28.29 -21.41 -4.86
N HIS A 281 28.17 -20.28 -5.54
CA HIS A 281 28.03 -20.23 -7.01
C HIS A 281 29.36 -20.02 -7.75
N SER A 282 30.46 -19.76 -7.06
CA SER A 282 31.78 -19.70 -7.67
C SER A 282 32.35 -21.10 -7.96
N PRO A 283 33.02 -21.32 -9.09
CA PRO A 283 33.73 -22.58 -9.37
C PRO A 283 34.91 -22.75 -8.40
N ALA A 284 35.34 -24.03 -8.23
CA ALA A 284 36.56 -24.33 -7.50
C ALA A 284 37.77 -23.63 -8.14
N GLY A 285 38.67 -23.08 -7.34
CA GLY A 285 39.76 -22.22 -7.79
C GLY A 285 39.35 -20.78 -8.11
N GLY A 286 38.05 -20.46 -7.99
CA GLY A 286 37.54 -19.09 -8.18
C GLY A 286 37.86 -18.17 -7.01
N SER A 287 37.45 -16.90 -7.12
CA SER A 287 37.63 -15.91 -6.09
C SER A 287 36.38 -15.06 -5.87
N VAL A 288 36.09 -14.74 -4.61
CA VAL A 288 35.07 -13.78 -4.22
C VAL A 288 35.76 -12.56 -3.64
N LEU A 289 35.52 -11.39 -4.23
CA LEU A 289 36.08 -10.11 -3.80
C LEU A 289 35.02 -9.33 -3.05
N VAL A 290 35.31 -8.97 -1.80
CA VAL A 290 34.46 -8.08 -0.99
C VAL A 290 35.17 -6.74 -0.85
N ARG A 291 34.52 -5.66 -1.25
CA ARG A 291 35.04 -4.30 -1.12
C ARG A 291 33.98 -3.37 -0.60
N SER A 292 34.37 -2.31 0.12
CA SER A 292 33.50 -1.24 0.54
C SER A 292 34.03 0.12 0.12
N ALA A 293 33.12 1.07 -0.07
CA ALA A 293 33.42 2.45 -0.42
C ALA A 293 32.37 3.38 0.20
N VAL A 294 32.76 4.61 0.47
CA VAL A 294 31.82 5.68 0.85
C VAL A 294 31.67 6.61 -0.34
N ARG A 295 30.44 6.86 -0.73
CA ARG A 295 30.09 7.80 -1.81
C ARG A 295 28.76 8.48 -1.50
N ASP A 296 28.69 9.78 -1.74
CA ASP A 296 27.44 10.56 -1.70
C ASP A 296 26.59 10.34 -0.43
N GLY A 297 27.24 10.31 0.73
CA GLY A 297 26.54 10.09 2.01
C GLY A 297 26.06 8.65 2.24
N THR A 298 26.52 7.68 1.45
CA THR A 298 26.17 6.26 1.59
C THR A 298 27.43 5.39 1.71
N VAL A 299 27.27 4.26 2.38
CA VAL A 299 28.23 3.15 2.38
C VAL A 299 27.79 2.16 1.32
N LEU A 300 28.68 1.84 0.41
CA LEU A 300 28.53 0.81 -0.61
C LEU A 300 29.40 -0.39 -0.24
N VAL A 301 28.80 -1.57 -0.05
CA VAL A 301 29.53 -2.85 0.05
C VAL A 301 29.22 -3.66 -1.21
N GLU A 302 30.26 -4.05 -1.94
CA GLU A 302 30.14 -4.84 -3.16
C GLU A 302 30.81 -6.21 -2.99
N VAL A 303 30.07 -7.26 -3.28
CA VAL A 303 30.55 -8.66 -3.32
C VAL A 303 30.57 -9.10 -4.78
N ARG A 304 31.75 -9.38 -5.31
CA ARG A 304 31.96 -9.87 -6.70
C ARG A 304 32.38 -11.31 -6.70
N ASP A 305 31.75 -12.09 -7.52
CA ASP A 305 32.04 -13.51 -7.70
C ASP A 305 32.41 -13.86 -9.15
N ARG A 306 32.68 -15.15 -9.39
CA ARG A 306 32.95 -15.71 -10.72
C ARG A 306 31.92 -16.78 -11.09
N CYS A 307 30.64 -16.52 -10.80
CA CYS A 307 29.55 -17.46 -11.05
C CYS A 307 29.25 -17.73 -12.55
N GLY A 308 29.91 -17.03 -13.48
CA GLY A 308 29.61 -17.07 -14.90
C GLY A 308 28.50 -16.11 -15.34
N GLY A 309 27.78 -15.51 -14.43
CA GLY A 309 26.66 -14.59 -14.67
C GLY A 309 25.29 -15.23 -14.39
N ILE A 310 24.28 -14.38 -14.28
CA ILE A 310 22.87 -14.74 -14.10
C ILE A 310 22.13 -14.38 -15.39
N PRO A 311 21.28 -15.27 -15.97
CA PRO A 311 20.46 -14.93 -17.12
C PRO A 311 19.66 -13.64 -16.88
N GLU A 312 19.59 -12.74 -17.87
CA GLU A 312 18.96 -11.42 -17.71
C GLU A 312 17.50 -11.51 -17.22
N GLU A 313 16.77 -12.51 -17.70
CA GLU A 313 15.39 -12.81 -17.30
C GLU A 313 15.24 -13.17 -15.80
N HIS A 314 16.35 -13.60 -15.17
CA HIS A 314 16.37 -14.00 -13.77
C HIS A 314 16.88 -12.91 -12.82
N LEU A 315 17.58 -11.88 -13.32
CA LEU A 315 18.17 -10.81 -12.49
C LEU A 315 17.15 -10.10 -11.59
N ALA A 316 15.94 -9.88 -12.10
CA ALA A 316 14.88 -9.24 -11.33
C ALA A 316 14.29 -10.15 -10.23
N ARG A 317 14.47 -11.47 -10.37
CA ARG A 317 13.84 -12.48 -9.52
C ARG A 317 14.76 -13.12 -8.48
N VAL A 318 16.06 -12.85 -8.51
CA VAL A 318 17.03 -13.50 -7.60
C VAL A 318 16.76 -13.19 -6.11
N PHE A 319 16.02 -12.13 -5.83
CA PHE A 319 15.61 -11.75 -4.49
C PHE A 319 14.20 -12.27 -4.11
N ASP A 320 13.51 -12.96 -5.02
CA ASP A 320 12.22 -13.57 -4.73
C ASP A 320 12.41 -14.72 -3.73
N THR A 321 11.45 -14.84 -2.80
CA THR A 321 11.46 -15.89 -1.79
C THR A 321 11.44 -17.28 -2.44
N GLY A 322 12.43 -18.11 -2.11
CA GLY A 322 12.52 -19.49 -2.65
C GLY A 322 13.02 -19.58 -4.08
N TRP A 323 13.47 -18.49 -4.68
CA TRP A 323 14.04 -18.52 -6.02
C TRP A 323 15.37 -19.31 -6.05
N SER A 324 15.54 -20.15 -7.06
CA SER A 324 16.77 -20.89 -7.35
C SER A 324 16.98 -20.92 -8.86
N GLY A 325 18.20 -20.60 -9.30
CA GLY A 325 18.58 -20.62 -10.72
C GLY A 325 18.62 -22.03 -11.33
N ASN A 326 18.61 -23.08 -10.52
CA ASN A 326 18.58 -24.47 -10.95
C ASN A 326 17.34 -25.20 -10.42
N PRO A 327 16.39 -25.61 -11.29
CA PRO A 327 15.23 -26.39 -10.86
C PRO A 327 15.58 -27.77 -10.27
N ALA A 328 16.74 -28.34 -10.66
CA ALA A 328 17.27 -29.56 -10.07
C ALA A 328 18.24 -29.22 -8.92
N ARG A 329 17.69 -28.87 -7.74
CA ARG A 329 18.48 -28.55 -6.54
C ARG A 329 19.37 -29.73 -6.15
N THR A 330 20.68 -29.55 -6.22
CA THR A 330 21.66 -30.51 -5.68
C THR A 330 21.67 -30.39 -4.12
N ALA A 331 21.85 -31.53 -3.47
CA ALA A 331 22.01 -31.59 -2.00
C ALA A 331 23.20 -30.69 -1.57
N GLY A 332 22.91 -29.55 -0.90
CA GLY A 332 23.94 -28.57 -0.51
C GLY A 332 23.67 -27.12 -0.96
N GLU A 333 22.76 -26.90 -1.91
CA GLU A 333 22.31 -25.56 -2.27
C GLU A 333 21.31 -25.05 -1.20
N GLY A 334 21.50 -23.79 -0.76
CA GLY A 334 20.68 -23.16 0.27
C GLY A 334 19.19 -23.10 -0.10
N ALA A 335 18.35 -22.83 0.89
CA ALA A 335 16.89 -22.79 0.79
C ALA A 335 16.32 -21.70 -0.16
N GLY A 336 17.15 -20.88 -0.81
CA GLY A 336 16.69 -19.77 -1.65
C GLY A 336 16.11 -18.60 -0.85
N LEU A 337 16.27 -18.59 0.48
CA LEU A 337 15.77 -17.52 1.37
C LEU A 337 16.82 -16.44 1.65
N GLY A 338 18.12 -16.77 1.56
CA GLY A 338 19.18 -15.88 2.00
C GLY A 338 19.21 -14.52 1.30
N LEU A 339 19.00 -14.46 -0.01
CA LEU A 339 18.94 -13.20 -0.76
C LEU A 339 17.69 -12.39 -0.46
N ALA A 340 16.53 -13.05 -0.30
CA ALA A 340 15.28 -12.40 0.12
C ALA A 340 15.40 -11.80 1.53
N ILE A 341 16.01 -12.53 2.48
CA ILE A 341 16.30 -12.06 3.83
C ILE A 341 17.26 -10.86 3.77
N ALA A 342 18.34 -10.96 3.00
CA ALA A 342 19.29 -9.86 2.85
C ALA A 342 18.61 -8.59 2.33
N GLN A 343 17.75 -8.70 1.32
CA GLN A 343 17.00 -7.58 0.78
C GLN A 343 15.99 -7.01 1.80
N GLY A 344 15.28 -7.87 2.55
CA GLY A 344 14.36 -7.45 3.60
C GLY A 344 15.06 -6.67 4.71
N ILE A 345 16.20 -7.16 5.19
CA ILE A 345 17.02 -6.47 6.20
C ILE A 345 17.53 -5.14 5.66
N ALA A 346 18.07 -5.10 4.43
CA ALA A 346 18.58 -3.85 3.85
C ALA A 346 17.49 -2.79 3.76
N ARG A 347 16.28 -3.14 3.30
CA ARG A 347 15.11 -2.23 3.29
C ARG A 347 14.75 -1.74 4.70
N GLY A 348 14.81 -2.60 5.70
CA GLY A 348 14.59 -2.23 7.10
C GLY A 348 15.63 -1.24 7.64
N HIS A 349 16.78 -1.09 6.98
CA HIS A 349 17.86 -0.14 7.29
C HIS A 349 17.91 1.04 6.29
N ASP A 350 16.80 1.33 5.59
CA ASP A 350 16.71 2.38 4.57
C ASP A 350 17.74 2.22 3.44
N GLY A 351 18.21 0.99 3.24
CA GLY A 351 19.19 0.61 2.24
C GLY A 351 18.60 -0.13 1.05
N LEU A 352 19.46 -0.45 0.10
CA LEU A 352 19.14 -1.15 -1.12
C LEU A 352 20.14 -2.24 -1.40
N ILE A 353 19.67 -3.41 -1.89
CA ILE A 353 20.53 -4.42 -2.51
C ILE A 353 20.16 -4.53 -3.98
N ASP A 354 21.16 -4.50 -4.83
CA ASP A 354 21.05 -4.77 -6.26
C ASP A 354 22.08 -5.81 -6.71
N VAL A 355 21.86 -6.39 -7.89
CA VAL A 355 22.77 -7.33 -8.53
C VAL A 355 22.93 -6.97 -10.00
N ARG A 356 24.14 -7.14 -10.51
CA ARG A 356 24.42 -6.98 -11.94
C ARG A 356 25.43 -8.01 -12.41
N ASN A 357 25.34 -8.38 -13.67
CA ASN A 357 26.38 -9.17 -14.33
C ASN A 357 27.62 -8.31 -14.55
N ILE A 358 28.78 -8.95 -14.35
CA ILE A 358 30.10 -8.42 -14.68
C ILE A 358 30.83 -9.46 -15.55
N PRO A 359 31.91 -9.12 -16.26
CA PRO A 359 32.67 -10.08 -17.02
C PRO A 359 33.10 -11.31 -16.20
N GLY A 360 32.52 -12.48 -16.53
CA GLY A 360 32.81 -13.74 -15.87
C GLY A 360 32.12 -13.99 -14.53
N GLY A 361 31.18 -13.18 -14.10
CA GLY A 361 30.46 -13.37 -12.84
C GLY A 361 29.40 -12.33 -12.53
N CYS A 362 29.12 -12.14 -11.25
CA CYS A 362 28.12 -11.24 -10.73
C CYS A 362 28.71 -10.27 -9.69
N ALA A 363 28.05 -9.13 -9.51
CA ALA A 363 28.33 -8.18 -8.46
C ALA A 363 27.05 -7.85 -7.70
N PHE A 364 26.97 -8.27 -6.44
CA PHE A 364 25.92 -7.87 -5.50
C PHE A 364 26.38 -6.61 -4.80
N ARG A 365 25.51 -5.61 -4.67
CA ARG A 365 25.80 -4.33 -4.02
C ARG A 365 24.78 -4.05 -2.93
N LEU A 366 25.28 -3.82 -1.73
CA LEU A 366 24.54 -3.29 -0.59
C LEU A 366 24.85 -1.81 -0.46
N THR A 367 23.86 -0.96 -0.49
CA THR A 367 23.97 0.49 -0.25
C THR A 367 23.20 0.84 1.02
N LEU A 368 23.84 1.51 1.97
CA LEU A 368 23.25 1.94 3.25
C LEU A 368 23.52 3.42 3.47
N PRO A 369 22.60 4.20 4.06
CA PRO A 369 22.87 5.57 4.45
C PRO A 369 23.93 5.62 5.56
N LEU A 370 24.84 6.59 5.49
CA LEU A 370 25.76 6.87 6.60
C LEU A 370 24.98 7.31 7.84
N ALA A 371 25.44 6.90 9.00
CA ALA A 371 24.94 7.48 10.24
C ALA A 371 25.20 9.00 10.24
N PRO A 372 24.25 9.82 10.71
CA PRO A 372 24.51 11.24 10.90
C PRO A 372 25.71 11.41 11.85
N PRO A 373 26.58 12.40 11.62
CA PRO A 373 27.72 12.62 12.49
C PRO A 373 27.24 12.79 13.95
N ASN A 374 27.77 11.99 14.83
CA ASN A 374 27.45 12.08 16.27
C ASN A 374 27.95 13.42 16.81
N PRO A 375 27.10 14.36 17.23
CA PRO A 375 27.52 15.67 17.73
C PRO A 375 28.41 15.56 18.98
N ALA A 376 28.33 14.45 19.74
CA ALA A 376 29.16 14.23 20.94
C ALA A 376 30.62 13.84 20.64
N ALA A 377 30.98 13.51 19.39
CA ALA A 377 32.35 13.14 19.03
C ALA A 377 33.23 14.35 18.62
N VAL A 378 32.63 15.54 18.44
CA VAL A 378 33.36 16.74 17.97
C VAL A 378 34.02 17.50 19.15
N ASP A 379 33.52 17.35 20.37
CA ASP A 379 34.04 18.10 21.54
C ASP A 379 35.23 17.44 22.24
N GLY A 380 35.69 16.25 21.81
CA GLY A 380 36.79 15.50 22.44
C GLY A 380 38.20 15.89 22.01
N ASN A 381 38.39 16.73 20.99
CA ASN A 381 39.71 16.99 20.38
C ASN A 381 40.19 18.44 20.47
N ALA A 382 39.60 19.25 21.37
CA ALA A 382 39.96 20.67 21.52
C ALA A 382 40.66 20.98 22.85
N VAL A 383 41.19 19.97 23.58
CA VAL A 383 42.06 20.22 24.77
C VAL A 383 43.27 19.25 24.74
N SER A 384 44.34 19.65 24.13
CA SER A 384 45.71 19.33 24.50
C SER A 384 46.67 20.28 23.80
#